data_403db28868e6e4f746682f31efcab48c
#
_entry.id   403db28868e6e4f746682f31efcab48c
#
_cell.length_a   1.000
_cell.length_b   1.000
_cell.length_c   1.000
_cell.angle_alpha   90.00
_cell.angle_beta   90.00
_cell.angle_gamma   90.00
#
_symmetry.space_group_name_H-M   'P 1'
#
loop_
_entity.id
_entity.type
_entity.pdbx_description
1 polymer ?
#
loop_
_entity_poly.entity_id
_entity_poly.type
_entity_poly.pdbx_seq_one_letter_code
_entity_poly.pdbx_strand_id
1 'polypeptide(L)'
;MTTPVLEELGRLRSLILGHRFRCTGEAQLQAALEQVLTQACLSFRREVVLGDAGRIDFMVGHLGVEVKVDGSISAVTRQLLDYAEREEVHGLLLITTRSHHDGLPALMRGKPVRVAVLRGGLL
;
A
#
# COMPACT_ATOMS: atom_id res chain seq x y z
N MET A 1 4.19 -20.57 2.13
CA MET A 1 4.03 -20.03 2.74
C MET A 1 3.51 -19.07 2.42
N THR A 2 3.36 -18.56 2.25
CA THR A 2 2.96 -17.44 1.86
C THR A 2 1.56 -17.36 1.43
N THR A 3 0.79 -18.43 1.44
CA THR A 3 -0.62 -18.39 1.17
C THR A 3 -1.36 -17.45 2.13
N PRO A 4 -1.10 -17.47 3.44
CA PRO A 4 -1.76 -16.49 4.31
C PRO A 4 -1.44 -15.05 3.97
N VAL A 5 -0.20 -14.76 3.61
CA VAL A 5 0.19 -13.40 3.25
C VAL A 5 -0.50 -12.97 1.97
N LEU A 6 -0.53 -13.86 0.96
CA LEU A 6 -1.20 -13.56 -0.29
C LEU A 6 -2.69 -13.33 -0.10
N GLU A 7 -3.31 -14.16 0.73
CA GLU A 7 -4.73 -14.01 1.01
C GLU A 7 -5.04 -12.71 1.74
N GLU A 8 -4.24 -12.38 2.73
CA GLU A 8 -4.43 -11.16 3.48
C GLU A 8 -4.25 -9.95 2.58
N LEU A 9 -3.22 -9.99 1.73
CA LEU A 9 -2.94 -8.89 0.81
C LEU A 9 -4.09 -8.72 -0.19
N GLY A 10 -4.61 -9.84 -0.69
CA GLY A 10 -5.75 -9.81 -1.61
C GLY A 10 -7.01 -9.25 -0.97
N ARG A 11 -7.28 -9.64 0.27
CA ARG A 11 -8.45 -9.14 0.99
C ARG A 11 -8.33 -7.65 1.27
N LEU A 12 -7.15 -7.21 1.66
CA LEU A 12 -6.93 -5.78 1.93
C LEU A 12 -7.10 -4.97 0.64
N ARG A 13 -6.52 -5.45 -0.44
CA ARG A 13 -6.63 -4.80 -1.74
C ARG A 13 -8.10 -4.71 -2.18
N SER A 14 -8.84 -5.80 -2.05
CA SER A 14 -10.26 -5.83 -2.42
C SER A 14 -11.09 -4.89 -1.57
N LEU A 15 -10.80 -4.83 -0.28
CA LEU A 15 -11.48 -3.91 0.62
C LEU A 15 -11.31 -2.47 0.13
N ILE A 16 -10.09 -2.10 -0.18
CA ILE A 16 -9.79 -0.74 -0.59
C ILE A 16 -10.43 -0.43 -1.95
N LEU A 17 -10.33 -1.36 -2.89
CA LEU A 17 -10.90 -1.15 -4.22
C LEU A 17 -12.42 -1.11 -4.21
N GLY A 18 -13.05 -1.59 -3.15
CA GLY A 18 -14.50 -1.52 -3.01
C GLY A 18 -15.03 -0.16 -2.61
N HIS A 19 -14.16 0.80 -2.34
CA HIS A 19 -14.57 2.14 -1.93
C HIS A 19 -14.24 3.15 -3.02
N ARG A 20 -14.95 4.28 -3.01
CA ARG A 20 -14.63 5.40 -3.87
C ARG A 20 -13.91 6.45 -3.06
N PHE A 21 -12.86 6.99 -3.65
CA PHE A 21 -12.07 8.01 -2.99
C PHE A 21 -12.12 9.29 -3.84
N ARG A 22 -12.51 10.39 -3.20
CA ARG A 22 -12.55 11.69 -3.87
C ARG A 22 -11.48 12.54 -3.24
N CYS A 23 -10.26 12.33 -3.67
CA CYS A 23 -9.15 12.98 -3.04
C CYS A 23 -8.30 13.67 -4.08
N THR A 24 -7.84 14.88 -3.76
CA THR A 24 -7.01 15.63 -4.65
C THR A 24 -5.55 15.55 -4.29
N GLY A 25 -5.22 14.97 -3.16
CA GLY A 25 -3.83 14.86 -2.73
C GLY A 25 -3.61 13.65 -1.87
N GLU A 26 -2.33 13.41 -1.60
CA GLU A 26 -1.90 12.23 -0.89
C GLU A 26 -2.38 12.22 0.56
N ALA A 27 -2.34 13.37 1.23
CA ALA A 27 -2.78 13.46 2.62
C ALA A 27 -4.27 13.16 2.77
N GLN A 28 -5.09 13.65 1.83
CA GLN A 28 -6.51 13.38 1.86
C GLN A 28 -6.79 11.91 1.62
N LEU A 29 -6.04 11.28 0.71
CA LEU A 29 -6.19 9.87 0.41
C LEU A 29 -5.79 9.04 1.63
N GLN A 30 -4.71 9.40 2.30
CA GLN A 30 -4.29 8.69 3.50
C GLN A 30 -5.36 8.77 4.59
N ALA A 31 -5.97 9.95 4.78
CA ALA A 31 -7.02 10.11 5.78
C ALA A 31 -8.26 9.26 5.43
N ALA A 32 -8.61 9.19 4.16
CA ALA A 32 -9.74 8.37 3.72
C ALA A 32 -9.46 6.89 3.93
N LEU A 33 -8.23 6.46 3.68
CA LEU A 33 -7.83 5.07 3.90
C LEU A 33 -7.88 4.71 5.39
N GLU A 34 -7.46 5.63 6.23
CA GLU A 34 -7.53 5.41 7.67
C GLU A 34 -8.97 5.14 8.09
N GLN A 35 -9.93 5.88 7.52
CA GLN A 35 -11.33 5.66 7.83
C GLN A 35 -11.81 4.29 7.34
N VAL A 36 -11.41 3.89 6.15
CA VAL A 36 -11.78 2.58 5.62
C VAL A 36 -11.27 1.47 6.52
N LEU A 37 -10.02 1.55 6.94
CA LEU A 37 -9.43 0.53 7.81
C LEU A 37 -10.13 0.50 9.17
N THR A 38 -10.42 1.68 9.73
CA THR A 38 -11.09 1.78 11.01
C THR A 38 -12.51 1.18 10.94
N GLN A 39 -13.25 1.51 9.90
CA GLN A 39 -14.61 1.01 9.73
C GLN A 39 -14.63 -0.50 9.51
N ALA A 40 -13.57 -1.04 8.91
CA ALA A 40 -13.46 -2.47 8.72
C ALA A 40 -12.93 -3.20 9.95
N CYS A 41 -12.70 -2.46 11.04
CA CYS A 41 -12.21 -2.99 12.31
C CYS A 41 -10.83 -3.66 12.17
N LEU A 42 -10.00 -3.13 11.27
CA LEU A 42 -8.64 -3.62 11.11
C LEU A 42 -7.70 -2.82 11.99
N SER A 43 -6.80 -3.51 12.67
CA SER A 43 -5.76 -2.83 13.43
C SER A 43 -4.68 -2.36 12.47
N PHE A 44 -4.21 -1.16 12.67
CA PHE A 44 -3.15 -0.62 11.81
C PHE A 44 -2.35 0.42 12.57
N ARG A 45 -1.17 0.71 12.05
CA ARG A 45 -0.32 1.78 12.57
C ARG A 45 -0.02 2.74 11.42
N ARG A 46 0.05 4.03 11.74
CA ARG A 46 0.33 5.07 10.77
C ARG A 46 1.80 5.49 10.84
N GLU A 47 2.37 5.80 9.69
CA GLU A 47 3.69 6.43 9.59
C GLU A 47 4.74 5.71 10.41
N VAL A 48 4.94 4.46 10.07
CA VAL A 48 5.84 3.58 10.81
C VAL A 48 7.26 3.70 10.26
N VAL A 49 8.20 3.96 11.15
CA VAL A 49 9.61 4.03 10.76
C VAL A 49 10.15 2.60 10.64
N LEU A 50 10.65 2.26 9.47
CA LEU A 50 11.18 0.94 9.18
C LEU A 50 12.70 1.01 9.13
N GLY A 51 13.32 1.31 10.25
CA GLY A 51 14.76 1.43 10.36
C GLY A 51 15.28 2.43 9.33
N ASP A 52 16.32 2.02 8.58
CA ASP A 52 16.90 2.88 7.58
C ASP A 52 16.09 2.95 6.29
N ALA A 53 15.06 2.13 6.16
CA ALA A 53 14.27 2.09 4.93
C ALA A 53 13.35 3.30 4.77
N GLY A 54 13.13 4.04 5.85
CA GLY A 54 12.26 5.21 5.79
C GLY A 54 10.96 4.96 6.53
N ARG A 55 9.98 5.81 6.27
CA ARG A 55 8.71 5.77 6.98
C ARG A 55 7.63 5.33 6.00
N ILE A 56 7.00 4.20 6.27
CA ILE A 56 5.92 3.71 5.45
C ILE A 56 4.60 4.28 5.97
N ASP A 57 3.65 4.51 5.07
CA ASP A 57 2.41 5.21 5.43
C ASP A 57 1.55 4.42 6.41
N PHE A 58 1.42 3.11 6.22
CA PHE A 58 0.63 2.26 7.11
C PHE A 58 1.28 0.89 7.25
N MET A 59 1.09 0.30 8.42
CA MET A 59 1.33 -1.13 8.61
C MET A 59 0.03 -1.75 9.11
N VAL A 60 -0.48 -2.72 8.36
CA VAL A 60 -1.68 -3.48 8.74
C VAL A 60 -1.17 -4.89 9.04
N GLY A 61 -0.91 -5.15 10.33
CA GLY A 61 -0.17 -6.34 10.70
C GLY A 61 1.21 -6.29 10.09
N HIS A 62 1.56 -7.29 9.30
CA HIS A 62 2.84 -7.35 8.58
C HIS A 62 2.74 -6.92 7.12
N LEU A 63 1.62 -6.33 6.75
CA LEU A 63 1.46 -5.79 5.41
C LEU A 63 1.77 -4.30 5.41
N GLY A 64 2.73 -3.90 4.59
CA GLY A 64 3.06 -2.49 4.44
C GLY A 64 2.21 -1.87 3.36
N VAL A 65 1.71 -0.68 3.60
CA VAL A 65 0.85 0.03 2.66
C VAL A 65 1.44 1.41 2.42
N GLU A 66 1.66 1.72 1.16
CA GLU A 66 2.19 3.02 0.76
C GLU A 66 1.22 3.67 -0.20
N VAL A 67 1.04 4.99 -0.08
CA VAL A 67 0.11 5.76 -0.89
C VAL A 67 0.90 6.69 -1.78
N LYS A 68 0.63 6.66 -3.08
CA LYS A 68 1.29 7.54 -4.04
C LYS A 68 0.28 8.12 -5.00
N VAL A 69 0.29 9.45 -5.14
CA VAL A 69 -0.53 10.11 -6.14
C VAL A 69 0.34 10.68 -7.26
N ASP A 70 1.66 10.47 -7.15
CA ASP A 70 2.63 10.97 -8.14
C ASP A 70 3.91 10.16 -8.03
N GLY A 71 4.90 10.50 -8.82
CA GLY A 71 6.20 9.86 -8.78
C GLY A 71 6.41 8.87 -9.92
N SER A 72 7.67 8.67 -10.27
CA SER A 72 8.03 7.72 -11.31
C SER A 72 7.96 6.31 -10.79
N ILE A 73 7.75 5.35 -11.68
CA ILE A 73 7.72 3.95 -11.28
C ILE A 73 9.07 3.51 -10.72
N SER A 74 10.18 4.06 -11.23
CA SER A 74 11.49 3.66 -10.72
C SER A 74 11.71 4.17 -9.30
N ALA A 75 11.27 5.37 -8.98
CA ALA A 75 11.41 5.90 -7.62
C ALA A 75 10.55 5.10 -6.64
N VAL A 76 9.32 4.78 -7.04
CA VAL A 76 8.41 4.00 -6.20
C VAL A 76 8.97 2.59 -6.00
N THR A 77 9.49 1.97 -7.06
CA THR A 77 10.08 0.64 -6.97
C THR A 77 11.22 0.62 -5.97
N ARG A 78 12.11 1.62 -6.04
CA ARG A 78 13.26 1.68 -5.12
C ARG A 78 12.79 1.80 -3.67
N GLN A 79 11.79 2.63 -3.43
CA GLN A 79 11.28 2.82 -2.09
C GLN A 79 10.67 1.52 -1.54
N LEU A 80 9.89 0.82 -2.37
CA LEU A 80 9.27 -0.43 -1.94
C LEU A 80 10.30 -1.54 -1.73
N LEU A 81 11.38 -1.56 -2.55
CA LEU A 81 12.46 -2.52 -2.34
C LEU A 81 13.12 -2.31 -0.99
N ASP A 82 13.31 -1.05 -0.58
CA ASP A 82 13.90 -0.76 0.71
C ASP A 82 12.99 -1.24 1.84
N TYR A 83 11.67 -1.01 1.73
CA TYR A 83 10.73 -1.51 2.72
C TYR A 83 10.72 -3.04 2.78
N ALA A 84 10.84 -3.68 1.60
CA ALA A 84 10.79 -5.15 1.53
C ALA A 84 11.98 -5.81 2.20
N GLU A 85 13.06 -5.07 2.46
CA GLU A 85 14.21 -5.64 3.16
C GLU A 85 13.93 -5.84 4.64
N ARG A 86 12.92 -5.19 5.18
CA ARG A 86 12.66 -5.24 6.62
C ARG A 86 11.92 -6.53 6.99
N GLU A 87 12.35 -7.15 8.08
CA GLU A 87 11.74 -8.40 8.54
C GLU A 87 10.28 -8.25 8.88
N GLU A 88 9.90 -7.10 9.41
CA GLU A 88 8.53 -6.87 9.84
C GLU A 88 7.57 -6.71 8.67
N VAL A 89 8.07 -6.56 7.45
CA VAL A 89 7.25 -6.43 6.26
C VAL A 89 7.20 -7.78 5.56
N HIS A 90 6.00 -8.37 5.47
CA HIS A 90 5.82 -9.65 4.81
C HIS A 90 5.20 -9.50 3.42
N GLY A 91 4.58 -8.39 3.15
CA GLY A 91 4.00 -8.08 1.85
C GLY A 91 3.77 -6.58 1.75
N LEU A 92 3.57 -6.10 0.52
CA LEU A 92 3.41 -4.66 0.27
C LEU A 92 2.21 -4.41 -0.64
N LEU A 93 1.47 -3.35 -0.33
CA LEU A 93 0.38 -2.88 -1.16
C LEU A 93 0.64 -1.42 -1.48
N LEU A 94 0.72 -1.11 -2.77
CA LEU A 94 0.80 0.27 -3.21
C LEU A 94 -0.59 0.73 -3.60
N ILE A 95 -1.05 1.82 -3.01
CA ILE A 95 -2.33 2.42 -3.35
C ILE A 95 -2.01 3.70 -4.11
N THR A 96 -2.48 3.79 -5.35
CA THR A 96 -2.06 4.86 -6.23
C THR A 96 -3.22 5.32 -7.11
N THR A 97 -3.12 6.56 -7.59
CA THR A 97 -4.06 7.06 -8.59
C THR A 97 -3.41 7.06 -9.97
N ARG A 98 -2.16 6.59 -10.08
CA ARG A 98 -1.42 6.59 -11.34
C ARG A 98 -1.37 5.18 -11.93
N SER A 99 -2.02 4.99 -13.07
CA SER A 99 -2.09 3.65 -13.66
C SER A 99 -0.73 3.10 -14.06
N HIS A 100 0.25 3.98 -14.36
CA HIS A 100 1.57 3.48 -14.73
C HIS A 100 2.29 2.79 -13.55
N HIS A 101 1.86 3.03 -12.31
CA HIS A 101 2.44 2.33 -11.17
C HIS A 101 2.03 0.85 -11.14
N ASP A 102 1.05 0.45 -11.95
CA ASP A 102 0.62 -0.94 -12.00
C ASP A 102 1.68 -1.85 -12.60
N GLY A 103 2.73 -1.28 -13.20
CA GLY A 103 3.83 -2.06 -13.75
C GLY A 103 4.87 -2.53 -12.73
N LEU A 104 4.61 -2.39 -11.44
CA LEU A 104 5.53 -2.86 -10.42
C LEU A 104 5.69 -4.38 -10.46
N PRO A 105 6.87 -4.89 -10.10
CA PRO A 105 7.04 -6.35 -10.00
C PRO A 105 6.10 -6.95 -8.95
N ALA A 106 5.64 -8.16 -9.19
CA ALA A 106 4.75 -8.85 -8.28
C ALA A 106 5.47 -9.39 -7.04
N LEU A 107 6.79 -9.46 -7.08
CA LEU A 107 7.62 -9.90 -5.96
C LEU A 107 8.77 -8.94 -5.79
N MET A 108 9.08 -8.61 -4.56
CA MET A 108 10.27 -7.83 -4.22
C MET A 108 10.92 -8.50 -3.04
N ARG A 109 12.17 -8.92 -3.19
CA ARG A 109 12.93 -9.63 -2.16
C ARG A 109 12.15 -10.84 -1.65
N GLY A 110 11.48 -11.54 -2.56
CA GLY A 110 10.71 -12.74 -2.25
C GLY A 110 9.37 -12.48 -1.57
N LYS A 111 8.95 -11.23 -1.45
CA LYS A 111 7.70 -10.89 -0.78
C LYS A 111 6.68 -10.38 -1.81
N PRO A 112 5.41 -10.74 -1.65
CA PRO A 112 4.41 -10.32 -2.63
C PRO A 112 4.14 -8.83 -2.58
N VAL A 113 3.97 -8.24 -3.76
CA VAL A 113 3.64 -6.83 -3.94
C VAL A 113 2.42 -6.76 -4.83
N ARG A 114 1.45 -5.96 -4.42
CA ARG A 114 0.24 -5.73 -5.22
C ARG A 114 -0.01 -4.25 -5.33
N VAL A 115 -0.76 -3.87 -6.35
CA VAL A 115 -1.08 -2.48 -6.61
C VAL A 115 -2.59 -2.32 -6.65
N ALA A 116 -3.11 -1.33 -5.98
CA ALA A 116 -4.50 -0.93 -6.07
C ALA A 116 -4.54 0.43 -6.75
N VAL A 117 -4.97 0.44 -8.01
CA VAL A 117 -5.10 1.69 -8.76
C VAL A 117 -6.50 2.21 -8.54
N LEU A 118 -6.62 3.36 -7.89
CA LEU A 118 -7.91 3.96 -7.61
C LEU A 118 -8.36 4.78 -8.80
N ARG A 119 -9.65 4.69 -9.07
CA ARG A 119 -10.18 5.37 -10.22
C ARG A 119 -11.37 6.15 -9.88
N GLY A 120 -11.70 7.07 -10.73
CA GLY A 120 -12.99 7.72 -10.73
C GLY A 120 -13.32 8.57 -9.55
N GLY A 121 -12.39 8.78 -8.76
CA GLY A 121 -12.63 9.61 -7.62
C GLY A 121 -12.85 11.03 -7.99
N LEU A 122 -12.69 11.40 -9.23
CA LEU A 122 -12.72 12.62 -9.49
C LEU A 122 -13.85 13.10 -10.03
N LEU A 123 -14.47 12.59 -10.34
CA LEU A 123 -15.41 13.16 -10.91
C LEU A 123 -16.29 13.65 -10.60
#